data_6d19de52efc8aba8144a161d4f22ec79
#
_entry.id   6d19de52efc8aba8144a161d4f22ec79
#
_cell.length_a   1.000
_cell.length_b   1.000
_cell.length_c   1.000
_cell.angle_alpha   90.00
_cell.angle_beta   90.00
_cell.angle_gamma   90.00
#
_symmetry.space_group_name_H-M   'P 1'
#
loop_
_entity.id
_entity.type
_entity.pdbx_description
1 polymer ?
#
loop_
_entity_poly.entity_id
_entity_poly.type
_entity_poly.pdbx_seq_one_letter_code
_entity_poly.pdbx_strand_id
1 'polypeptide(L)'
;MKFSEMPYARPDLDAVKQQFADLLARFKAAATYAEAHAIFLEEEKLNKHVDTLAQLASVRNTIDTRDKFYDEEMNFWNEATPQLQECQNAWSRAMLDSPFRADFTAEYGDLMFVNAEIADKAFSPDILDEMAQENKLTTEYGKLIASAQIPFEGGVYTLSQLSPFKNDPDDARRLAAWKAEGAWYKEHGAEFDGLYDQLVHLRDTMGKKLGYEGYTTLGYYRMGRNSYTKADVEKFRAAVVKYIVPLADSIYREQAGRLGKQYPMNAADNALMFRSGNPRPAGDADAILKQGKKFYEELSPETGVFFNKMLDDQLMDVLSTPGKAGGGYCTSLGDYEMPFIFANFNGTQHDVEVVTHEAGHAFAAYMNRDRIPYSYVWPSMEACEVHSMSMEFFAWPWADGFFGADARKFRYSHLAGALTFIPYGTMVDHFQHIVYEHPELTPAQRHEEWKKLAAIYQPWMRLDGEIPFYGAGEYWQRQMHIYQSPFYYIDYCLAQTVSLQFWAMLQKDRADAWSHYMAYTKQGGSRTFTELLKNAGLSTPFEESCLRGVSEAAKAWLDSYDLTGIV
;
A
#
# COMPACT_ATOMS: atom_id res chain seq x y z
N MET A 1 8.20 -16.03 21.64
CA MET A 1 8.00 -17.34 20.98
C MET A 1 8.37 -17.18 19.52
N LYS A 2 9.19 -18.07 18.98
CA LYS A 2 9.59 -17.98 17.58
C LYS A 2 8.42 -18.28 16.65
N PHE A 3 8.39 -17.66 15.49
CA PHE A 3 7.32 -17.87 14.50
C PHE A 3 7.14 -19.35 14.13
N SER A 4 8.25 -20.10 13.98
CA SER A 4 8.23 -21.53 13.68
C SER A 4 7.61 -22.40 14.80
N GLU A 5 7.56 -21.90 16.03
CA GLU A 5 7.03 -22.59 17.20
C GLU A 5 5.54 -22.27 17.46
N MET A 6 4.96 -21.31 16.74
CA MET A 6 3.56 -20.94 16.89
C MET A 6 2.67 -22.07 16.38
N PRO A 7 1.82 -22.67 17.22
CA PRO A 7 0.99 -23.78 16.78
C PRO A 7 -0.08 -23.32 15.79
N TYR A 8 -0.36 -24.15 14.81
CA TYR A 8 -1.47 -24.00 13.89
C TYR A 8 -2.30 -25.27 13.86
N ALA A 9 -3.60 -25.13 13.92
CA ALA A 9 -4.55 -26.20 13.66
C ALA A 9 -5.74 -25.61 12.92
N ARG A 10 -6.22 -26.31 11.87
CA ARG A 10 -7.43 -25.93 11.17
C ARG A 10 -8.60 -25.87 12.15
N PRO A 11 -9.31 -24.74 12.26
CA PRO A 11 -10.48 -24.65 13.13
C PRO A 11 -11.65 -25.47 12.57
N ASP A 12 -12.49 -25.98 13.45
CA ASP A 12 -13.81 -26.49 13.08
C ASP A 12 -14.72 -25.29 12.75
N LEU A 13 -14.96 -25.06 11.45
CA LEU A 13 -15.71 -23.89 10.98
C LEU A 13 -17.14 -23.84 11.53
N ASP A 14 -17.81 -24.98 11.62
CA ASP A 14 -19.19 -25.04 12.13
C ASP A 14 -19.22 -24.71 13.63
N ALA A 15 -18.24 -25.19 14.39
CA ALA A 15 -18.09 -24.85 15.81
C ALA A 15 -17.78 -23.36 16.01
N VAL A 16 -16.94 -22.76 15.16
CA VAL A 16 -16.64 -21.30 15.20
C VAL A 16 -17.89 -20.48 14.88
N LYS A 17 -18.61 -20.84 13.82
CA LYS A 17 -19.88 -20.17 13.45
C LYS A 17 -20.93 -20.26 14.56
N GLN A 18 -21.02 -21.43 15.22
CA GLN A 18 -21.93 -21.62 16.36
C GLN A 18 -21.53 -20.71 17.54
N GLN A 19 -20.24 -20.56 17.83
CA GLN A 19 -19.76 -19.64 18.88
C GLN A 19 -20.14 -18.19 18.57
N PHE A 20 -19.95 -17.72 17.32
CA PHE A 20 -20.41 -16.38 16.91
C PHE A 20 -21.94 -16.24 17.05
N ALA A 21 -22.72 -17.25 16.66
CA ALA A 21 -24.17 -17.22 16.78
C ALA A 21 -24.64 -17.16 18.25
N ASP A 22 -23.99 -17.92 19.13
CA ASP A 22 -24.30 -17.92 20.57
C ASP A 22 -23.94 -16.56 21.22
N LEU A 23 -22.77 -16.00 20.88
CA LEU A 23 -22.37 -14.66 21.34
C LEU A 23 -23.35 -13.59 20.86
N LEU A 24 -23.76 -13.64 19.58
CA LEU A 24 -24.74 -12.72 19.00
C LEU A 24 -26.08 -12.80 19.71
N ALA A 25 -26.57 -14.03 20.00
CA ALA A 25 -27.84 -14.22 20.71
C ALA A 25 -27.76 -13.68 22.14
N ARG A 26 -26.68 -13.92 22.86
CA ARG A 26 -26.44 -13.41 24.21
C ARG A 26 -26.33 -11.88 24.19
N PHE A 27 -25.62 -11.29 23.23
CA PHE A 27 -25.47 -9.84 23.09
C PHE A 27 -26.84 -9.15 22.89
N LYS A 28 -27.66 -9.68 21.99
CA LYS A 28 -29.02 -9.17 21.76
C LYS A 28 -29.96 -9.30 22.97
N ALA A 29 -29.71 -10.28 23.84
CA ALA A 29 -30.49 -10.52 25.05
C ALA A 29 -29.96 -9.78 26.29
N ALA A 30 -28.80 -9.11 26.20
CA ALA A 30 -28.20 -8.41 27.33
C ALA A 30 -29.13 -7.31 27.87
N ALA A 31 -29.33 -7.30 29.18
CA ALA A 31 -30.22 -6.34 29.85
C ALA A 31 -29.46 -5.08 30.34
N THR A 32 -28.14 -5.16 30.44
CA THR A 32 -27.26 -4.07 30.91
C THR A 32 -26.04 -3.90 30.02
N TYR A 33 -25.47 -2.68 30.04
CA TYR A 33 -24.20 -2.42 29.35
C TYR A 33 -23.08 -3.37 29.83
N ALA A 34 -22.96 -3.61 31.13
CA ALA A 34 -21.93 -4.50 31.66
C ALA A 34 -22.01 -5.93 31.12
N GLU A 35 -23.24 -6.46 30.93
CA GLU A 35 -23.44 -7.76 30.28
C GLU A 35 -23.09 -7.72 28.79
N ALA A 36 -23.57 -6.70 28.06
CA ALA A 36 -23.25 -6.52 26.64
C ALA A 36 -21.74 -6.35 26.42
N HIS A 37 -21.08 -5.58 27.25
CA HIS A 37 -19.63 -5.33 27.20
C HIS A 37 -18.82 -6.62 27.48
N ALA A 38 -19.21 -7.43 28.45
CA ALA A 38 -18.53 -8.70 28.71
C ALA A 38 -18.63 -9.64 27.50
N ILE A 39 -19.77 -9.70 26.83
CA ILE A 39 -19.98 -10.51 25.63
C ILE A 39 -19.19 -9.93 24.43
N PHE A 40 -19.12 -8.61 24.29
CA PHE A 40 -18.29 -7.94 23.30
C PHE A 40 -16.80 -8.33 23.46
N LEU A 41 -16.26 -8.36 24.67
CA LEU A 41 -14.88 -8.80 24.91
C LEU A 41 -14.66 -10.29 24.59
N GLU A 42 -15.67 -11.13 24.77
CA GLU A 42 -15.60 -12.54 24.35
C GLU A 42 -15.56 -12.67 22.82
N GLU A 43 -16.35 -11.86 22.10
CA GLU A 43 -16.37 -11.82 20.64
C GLU A 43 -15.05 -11.30 20.08
N GLU A 44 -14.53 -10.19 20.59
CA GLU A 44 -13.22 -9.64 20.22
C GLU A 44 -12.10 -10.68 20.36
N LYS A 45 -12.12 -11.48 21.42
CA LYS A 45 -11.17 -12.56 21.63
C LYS A 45 -11.31 -13.68 20.60
N LEU A 46 -12.55 -14.08 20.28
CA LEU A 46 -12.82 -15.12 19.27
C LEU A 46 -12.37 -14.64 17.89
N ASN A 47 -12.73 -13.41 17.52
CA ASN A 47 -12.38 -12.81 16.24
C ASN A 47 -10.85 -12.69 16.07
N LYS A 48 -10.15 -12.20 17.10
CA LYS A 48 -8.68 -12.11 17.13
C LYS A 48 -8.02 -13.48 16.97
N HIS A 49 -8.55 -14.52 17.62
CA HIS A 49 -8.04 -15.89 17.51
C HIS A 49 -8.21 -16.48 16.09
N VAL A 50 -9.40 -16.32 15.52
CA VAL A 50 -9.70 -16.81 14.17
C VAL A 50 -8.83 -16.09 13.13
N ASP A 51 -8.68 -14.77 13.25
CA ASP A 51 -7.77 -14.00 12.39
C ASP A 51 -6.33 -14.51 12.53
N THR A 52 -5.84 -14.74 13.74
CA THR A 52 -4.48 -15.28 13.95
C THR A 52 -4.25 -16.60 13.24
N LEU A 53 -5.21 -17.52 13.28
CA LEU A 53 -5.11 -18.80 12.55
C LEU A 53 -5.06 -18.59 11.03
N ALA A 54 -5.91 -17.71 10.50
CA ALA A 54 -5.91 -17.38 9.08
C ALA A 54 -4.56 -16.75 8.65
N GLN A 55 -4.02 -15.81 9.44
CA GLN A 55 -2.74 -15.18 9.17
C GLN A 55 -1.57 -16.18 9.23
N LEU A 56 -1.55 -17.10 10.21
CA LEU A 56 -0.52 -18.14 10.31
C LEU A 56 -0.51 -19.05 9.06
N ALA A 57 -1.68 -19.47 8.58
CA ALA A 57 -1.80 -20.27 7.36
C ALA A 57 -1.32 -19.49 6.13
N SER A 58 -1.77 -18.25 5.99
CA SER A 58 -1.41 -17.37 4.88
C SER A 58 0.10 -17.07 4.83
N VAL A 59 0.70 -16.67 5.94
CA VAL A 59 2.14 -16.39 6.01
C VAL A 59 2.97 -17.63 5.64
N ARG A 60 2.63 -18.79 6.19
CA ARG A 60 3.37 -20.03 5.91
C ARG A 60 3.20 -20.50 4.48
N ASN A 61 2.02 -20.33 3.89
CA ASN A 61 1.81 -20.59 2.48
C ASN A 61 2.63 -19.63 1.60
N THR A 62 2.66 -18.33 1.91
CA THR A 62 3.44 -17.36 1.12
C THR A 62 4.96 -17.60 1.23
N ILE A 63 5.47 -18.10 2.36
CA ILE A 63 6.88 -18.49 2.53
C ILE A 63 7.26 -19.67 1.62
N ASP A 64 6.40 -20.67 1.47
CA ASP A 64 6.60 -21.74 0.47
C ASP A 64 5.25 -22.21 -0.12
N THR A 65 4.92 -21.66 -1.30
CA THR A 65 3.68 -22.00 -2.03
C THR A 65 3.62 -23.45 -2.54
N ARG A 66 4.70 -24.21 -2.39
CA ARG A 66 4.78 -25.64 -2.76
C ARG A 66 4.44 -26.57 -1.58
N ASP A 67 4.32 -26.02 -0.37
CA ASP A 67 3.89 -26.77 0.80
C ASP A 67 2.42 -27.16 0.66
N LYS A 68 2.18 -28.45 0.40
CA LYS A 68 0.84 -28.97 0.14
C LYS A 68 -0.11 -28.80 1.33
N PHE A 69 0.41 -28.84 2.56
CA PHE A 69 -0.43 -28.67 3.74
C PHE A 69 -0.96 -27.23 3.78
N TYR A 70 -0.10 -26.21 3.63
CA TYR A 70 -0.54 -24.83 3.66
C TYR A 70 -1.28 -24.39 2.39
N ASP A 71 -1.06 -25.05 1.25
CA ASP A 71 -1.89 -24.87 0.05
C ASP A 71 -3.34 -25.38 0.30
N GLU A 72 -3.50 -26.54 0.93
CA GLU A 72 -4.80 -27.05 1.34
C GLU A 72 -5.47 -26.17 2.43
N GLU A 73 -4.68 -25.62 3.37
CA GLU A 73 -5.19 -24.67 4.37
C GLU A 73 -5.67 -23.35 3.73
N MET A 74 -4.97 -22.85 2.72
CA MET A 74 -5.42 -21.66 1.98
C MET A 74 -6.73 -21.91 1.23
N ASN A 75 -6.89 -23.10 0.63
CA ASN A 75 -8.17 -23.49 0.00
C ASN A 75 -9.30 -23.50 1.04
N PHE A 76 -9.05 -24.06 2.23
CA PHE A 76 -10.00 -24.01 3.34
C PHE A 76 -10.35 -22.57 3.74
N TRP A 77 -9.36 -21.70 3.95
CA TRP A 77 -9.60 -20.32 4.35
C TRP A 77 -10.30 -19.50 3.26
N ASN A 78 -10.04 -19.77 1.98
CA ASN A 78 -10.75 -19.13 0.87
C ASN A 78 -12.26 -19.44 0.89
N GLU A 79 -12.66 -20.62 1.36
CA GLU A 79 -14.06 -21.00 1.51
C GLU A 79 -14.66 -20.56 2.86
N ALA A 80 -13.86 -20.52 3.92
CA ALA A 80 -14.29 -20.20 5.27
C ALA A 80 -14.47 -18.67 5.47
N THR A 81 -13.57 -17.85 4.93
CA THR A 81 -13.57 -16.40 5.13
C THR A 81 -14.87 -15.72 4.75
N PRO A 82 -15.52 -16.01 3.59
CA PRO A 82 -16.82 -15.40 3.28
C PRO A 82 -17.92 -15.77 4.28
N GLN A 83 -17.91 -17.00 4.83
CA GLN A 83 -18.89 -17.44 5.81
C GLN A 83 -18.68 -16.78 7.17
N LEU A 84 -17.42 -16.58 7.56
CA LEU A 84 -17.08 -15.83 8.79
C LEU A 84 -17.40 -14.34 8.65
N GLN A 85 -17.21 -13.77 7.46
CA GLN A 85 -17.61 -12.39 7.16
C GLN A 85 -19.13 -12.18 7.35
N GLU A 86 -19.95 -13.16 7.01
CA GLU A 86 -21.39 -13.10 7.27
C GLU A 86 -21.70 -13.02 8.77
N CYS A 87 -20.97 -13.81 9.60
CA CYS A 87 -21.10 -13.73 11.06
C CYS A 87 -20.68 -12.35 11.60
N GLN A 88 -19.57 -11.82 11.11
CA GLN A 88 -19.08 -10.48 11.50
C GLN A 88 -20.02 -9.37 11.08
N ASN A 89 -20.64 -9.45 9.90
CA ASN A 89 -21.63 -8.50 9.44
C ASN A 89 -22.89 -8.54 10.33
N ALA A 90 -23.34 -9.73 10.73
CA ALA A 90 -24.48 -9.88 11.64
C ALA A 90 -24.17 -9.30 13.03
N TRP A 91 -22.94 -9.46 13.53
CA TRP A 91 -22.45 -8.85 14.76
C TRP A 91 -22.41 -7.32 14.65
N SER A 92 -21.83 -6.78 13.59
CA SER A 92 -21.73 -5.33 13.35
C SER A 92 -23.10 -4.67 13.32
N ARG A 93 -24.11 -5.30 12.66
CA ARG A 93 -25.50 -4.81 12.68
C ARG A 93 -26.11 -4.82 14.09
N ALA A 94 -25.85 -5.88 14.86
CA ALA A 94 -26.33 -5.94 16.24
C ALA A 94 -25.70 -4.86 17.13
N MET A 95 -24.43 -4.53 16.89
CA MET A 95 -23.76 -3.41 17.56
C MET A 95 -24.38 -2.07 17.19
N LEU A 96 -24.67 -1.84 15.88
CA LEU A 96 -25.33 -0.61 15.40
C LEU A 96 -26.72 -0.43 16.01
N ASP A 97 -27.49 -1.52 16.16
CA ASP A 97 -28.85 -1.52 16.70
C ASP A 97 -28.89 -1.60 18.22
N SER A 98 -27.74 -1.69 18.89
CA SER A 98 -27.65 -1.89 20.33
C SER A 98 -28.20 -0.70 21.12
N PRO A 99 -29.03 -0.92 22.15
CA PRO A 99 -29.44 0.13 23.08
C PRO A 99 -28.28 0.72 23.87
N PHE A 100 -27.13 0.03 23.92
CA PHE A 100 -25.90 0.43 24.61
C PHE A 100 -24.89 1.12 23.69
N ARG A 101 -25.25 1.47 22.46
CA ARG A 101 -24.38 2.15 21.48
C ARG A 101 -23.73 3.41 22.09
N ALA A 102 -24.47 4.19 22.86
CA ALA A 102 -23.94 5.40 23.50
C ALA A 102 -22.86 5.10 24.55
N ASP A 103 -23.01 3.99 25.29
CA ASP A 103 -22.05 3.56 26.30
C ASP A 103 -20.76 3.06 25.63
N PHE A 104 -20.85 2.24 24.59
CA PHE A 104 -19.70 1.82 23.77
C PHE A 104 -19.00 3.01 23.13
N THR A 105 -19.76 3.99 22.61
CA THR A 105 -19.17 5.23 22.07
C THR A 105 -18.42 6.03 23.12
N ALA A 106 -18.92 6.09 24.35
CA ALA A 106 -18.25 6.78 25.45
C ALA A 106 -16.93 6.09 25.85
N GLU A 107 -16.84 4.77 25.76
CA GLU A 107 -15.66 3.99 26.13
C GLU A 107 -14.63 3.87 25.00
N TYR A 108 -15.07 3.58 23.77
CA TYR A 108 -14.19 3.24 22.62
C TYR A 108 -14.15 4.31 21.52
N GLY A 109 -14.99 5.35 21.61
CA GLY A 109 -15.22 6.30 20.53
C GLY A 109 -16.28 5.82 19.52
N ASP A 110 -16.66 6.69 18.60
CA ASP A 110 -17.73 6.42 17.63
C ASP A 110 -17.23 5.76 16.35
N LEU A 111 -15.89 5.72 16.11
CA LEU A 111 -15.32 5.29 14.83
C LEU A 111 -15.68 3.84 14.48
N MET A 112 -15.79 2.93 15.46
CA MET A 112 -16.23 1.56 15.20
C MET A 112 -17.63 1.51 14.56
N PHE A 113 -18.52 2.40 14.98
CA PHE A 113 -19.88 2.50 14.42
C PHE A 113 -19.89 3.17 13.05
N VAL A 114 -19.09 4.23 12.87
CA VAL A 114 -18.91 4.88 11.56
C VAL A 114 -18.41 3.87 10.53
N ASN A 115 -17.39 3.07 10.89
CA ASN A 115 -16.86 2.04 9.99
C ASN A 115 -17.87 0.93 9.72
N ALA A 116 -18.64 0.51 10.71
CA ALA A 116 -19.72 -0.47 10.54
C ALA A 116 -20.84 0.05 9.60
N GLU A 117 -21.22 1.32 9.72
CA GLU A 117 -22.19 1.97 8.81
C GLU A 117 -21.67 2.07 7.37
N ILE A 118 -20.36 2.30 7.19
CA ILE A 118 -19.74 2.33 5.86
C ILE A 118 -19.69 0.92 5.27
N ALA A 119 -19.32 -0.08 6.06
CA ALA A 119 -19.30 -1.47 5.63
C ALA A 119 -20.71 -1.96 5.20
N ASP A 120 -21.76 -1.57 5.91
CA ASP A 120 -23.15 -1.89 5.55
C ASP A 120 -23.57 -1.24 4.21
N LYS A 121 -23.09 -0.03 3.92
CA LYS A 121 -23.30 0.66 2.62
C LYS A 121 -22.50 0.04 1.46
N ALA A 122 -21.46 -0.70 1.75
CA ALA A 122 -20.58 -1.32 0.75
C ALA A 122 -21.04 -2.71 0.29
N PHE A 123 -22.04 -3.29 0.94
CA PHE A 123 -22.44 -4.68 0.73
C PHE A 123 -23.95 -4.88 0.72
N SER A 124 -24.42 -5.74 -0.19
CA SER A 124 -25.75 -6.35 -0.17
C SER A 124 -25.68 -7.76 -0.77
N PRO A 125 -26.54 -8.70 -0.33
CA PRO A 125 -26.69 -9.99 -1.01
C PRO A 125 -26.99 -9.87 -2.51
N ASP A 126 -27.57 -8.77 -2.96
CA ASP A 126 -27.94 -8.53 -4.36
C ASP A 126 -26.74 -8.39 -5.31
N ILE A 127 -25.52 -8.21 -4.79
CA ILE A 127 -24.28 -8.07 -5.58
C ILE A 127 -23.30 -9.25 -5.43
N LEU A 128 -23.70 -10.32 -4.75
CA LEU A 128 -22.81 -11.47 -4.49
C LEU A 128 -22.29 -12.12 -5.79
N ASP A 129 -23.14 -12.27 -6.80
CA ASP A 129 -22.77 -12.86 -8.08
C ASP A 129 -21.74 -11.99 -8.81
N GLU A 130 -21.92 -10.66 -8.77
CA GLU A 130 -20.98 -9.70 -9.33
C GLU A 130 -19.65 -9.72 -8.58
N MET A 131 -19.66 -9.78 -7.26
CA MET A 131 -18.44 -9.89 -6.44
C MET A 131 -17.66 -11.18 -6.77
N ALA A 132 -18.35 -12.31 -6.94
CA ALA A 132 -17.74 -13.56 -7.34
C ALA A 132 -17.12 -13.47 -8.75
N GLN A 133 -17.79 -12.79 -9.68
CA GLN A 133 -17.26 -12.55 -11.02
C GLN A 133 -16.08 -11.57 -11.02
N GLU A 134 -16.15 -10.51 -10.20
CA GLU A 134 -15.03 -9.58 -9.99
C GLU A 134 -13.78 -10.32 -9.53
N ASN A 135 -13.90 -11.21 -8.53
CA ASN A 135 -12.78 -12.01 -8.02
C ASN A 135 -12.17 -12.91 -9.11
N LYS A 136 -12.98 -13.47 -10.02
CA LYS A 136 -12.45 -14.25 -11.15
C LYS A 136 -11.66 -13.37 -12.11
N LEU A 137 -12.20 -12.22 -12.51
CA LEU A 137 -11.54 -11.31 -13.45
C LEU A 137 -10.24 -10.74 -12.89
N THR A 138 -10.20 -10.39 -11.60
CA THR A 138 -8.98 -9.93 -10.93
C THR A 138 -7.93 -11.03 -10.81
N THR A 139 -8.36 -12.26 -10.59
CA THR A 139 -7.49 -13.45 -10.62
C THR A 139 -6.93 -13.71 -12.03
N GLU A 140 -7.74 -13.57 -13.07
CA GLU A 140 -7.30 -13.71 -14.47
C GLU A 140 -6.26 -12.64 -14.85
N TYR A 141 -6.44 -11.39 -14.41
CA TYR A 141 -5.42 -10.36 -14.55
C TYR A 141 -4.10 -10.76 -13.87
N GLY A 142 -4.16 -11.22 -12.63
CA GLY A 142 -2.97 -11.68 -11.91
C GLY A 142 -2.25 -12.83 -12.61
N LYS A 143 -3.00 -13.81 -13.14
CA LYS A 143 -2.46 -14.92 -13.92
C LYS A 143 -1.82 -14.46 -15.23
N LEU A 144 -2.43 -13.50 -15.92
CA LEU A 144 -1.89 -12.92 -17.15
C LEU A 144 -0.53 -12.26 -16.87
N ILE A 145 -0.43 -11.42 -15.85
CA ILE A 145 0.83 -10.80 -15.43
C ILE A 145 1.89 -11.85 -15.05
N ALA A 146 1.49 -12.86 -14.28
CA ALA A 146 2.40 -13.93 -13.83
C ALA A 146 2.87 -14.85 -14.98
N SER A 147 2.12 -14.91 -16.07
CA SER A 147 2.47 -15.71 -17.26
C SER A 147 3.59 -15.11 -18.11
N ALA A 148 4.04 -13.88 -17.80
CA ALA A 148 5.00 -13.16 -18.63
C ALA A 148 6.31 -13.95 -18.80
N GLN A 149 6.65 -14.23 -20.05
CA GLN A 149 7.90 -14.84 -20.49
C GLN A 149 8.51 -13.97 -21.58
N ILE A 150 9.45 -13.12 -21.22
CA ILE A 150 10.01 -12.09 -22.08
C ILE A 150 11.38 -12.54 -22.58
N PRO A 151 11.55 -12.82 -23.88
CA PRO A 151 12.85 -13.14 -24.47
C PRO A 151 13.76 -11.91 -24.44
N PHE A 152 14.95 -12.06 -23.85
CA PHE A 152 15.93 -11.00 -23.79
C PHE A 152 17.35 -11.57 -23.68
N GLU A 153 18.29 -11.14 -24.52
CA GLU A 153 19.71 -11.54 -24.50
C GLU A 153 19.95 -13.07 -24.41
N GLY A 154 19.14 -13.86 -25.12
CA GLY A 154 19.26 -15.32 -25.14
C GLY A 154 18.65 -16.05 -23.94
N GLY A 155 18.08 -15.33 -22.98
CA GLY A 155 17.29 -15.85 -21.88
C GLY A 155 15.79 -15.57 -22.04
N VAL A 156 15.01 -16.09 -21.10
CA VAL A 156 13.57 -15.79 -20.97
C VAL A 156 13.33 -15.35 -19.53
N TYR A 157 12.66 -14.23 -19.34
CA TYR A 157 12.54 -13.56 -18.04
C TYR A 157 11.08 -13.24 -17.73
N THR A 158 10.73 -13.30 -16.46
CA THR A 158 9.48 -12.70 -15.96
C THR A 158 9.64 -11.16 -15.91
N LEU A 159 8.54 -10.44 -15.71
CA LEU A 159 8.56 -8.98 -15.53
C LEU A 159 9.52 -8.55 -14.40
N SER A 160 9.50 -9.26 -13.28
CA SER A 160 10.39 -8.98 -12.14
C SER A 160 11.86 -9.28 -12.45
N GLN A 161 12.14 -10.39 -13.11
CA GLN A 161 13.51 -10.77 -13.49
C GLN A 161 14.13 -9.85 -14.55
N LEU A 162 13.29 -9.17 -15.36
CA LEU A 162 13.75 -8.20 -16.35
C LEU A 162 14.13 -6.85 -15.72
N SER A 163 13.66 -6.56 -14.53
CA SER A 163 13.82 -5.25 -13.85
C SER A 163 15.27 -4.79 -13.71
N PRO A 164 16.28 -5.63 -13.36
CA PRO A 164 17.67 -5.21 -13.31
C PRO A 164 18.20 -4.65 -14.64
N PHE A 165 17.79 -5.23 -15.77
CA PHE A 165 18.20 -4.77 -17.12
C PHE A 165 17.54 -3.43 -17.49
N LYS A 166 16.34 -3.18 -16.98
CA LYS A 166 15.61 -1.91 -17.16
C LYS A 166 16.24 -0.75 -16.39
N ASN A 167 17.14 -1.02 -15.45
CA ASN A 167 17.91 -0.05 -14.68
C ASN A 167 19.42 -0.08 -15.03
N ASP A 168 19.79 -0.75 -16.12
CA ASP A 168 21.19 -0.86 -16.53
C ASP A 168 21.76 0.52 -16.93
N PRO A 169 22.97 0.89 -16.49
CA PRO A 169 23.66 2.11 -16.91
C PRO A 169 23.90 2.20 -18.43
N ASP A 170 24.03 1.06 -19.13
CA ASP A 170 24.14 1.04 -20.59
C ASP A 170 22.82 1.41 -21.25
N ASP A 171 22.82 2.54 -21.96
CA ASP A 171 21.62 3.10 -22.59
C ASP A 171 20.97 2.15 -23.60
N ALA A 172 21.79 1.44 -24.38
CA ALA A 172 21.25 0.55 -25.44
C ALA A 172 20.61 -0.69 -24.81
N ARG A 173 21.28 -1.26 -23.81
CA ARG A 173 20.79 -2.43 -23.07
C ARG A 173 19.51 -2.10 -22.30
N ARG A 174 19.52 -0.97 -21.59
CA ARG A 174 18.35 -0.48 -20.85
C ARG A 174 17.15 -0.27 -21.77
N LEU A 175 17.34 0.46 -22.88
CA LEU A 175 16.27 0.70 -23.87
C LEU A 175 15.75 -0.60 -24.49
N ALA A 176 16.63 -1.56 -24.80
CA ALA A 176 16.23 -2.85 -25.33
C ALA A 176 15.37 -3.65 -24.33
N ALA A 177 15.70 -3.63 -23.04
CA ALA A 177 14.91 -4.28 -22.01
C ALA A 177 13.51 -3.65 -21.85
N TRP A 178 13.40 -2.33 -21.89
CA TRP A 178 12.12 -1.62 -21.88
C TRP A 178 11.28 -1.91 -23.12
N LYS A 179 11.91 -2.01 -24.30
CA LYS A 179 11.22 -2.40 -25.53
C LYS A 179 10.73 -3.84 -25.48
N ALA A 180 11.50 -4.76 -24.94
CA ALA A 180 11.10 -6.16 -24.79
C ALA A 180 9.88 -6.31 -23.86
N GLU A 181 9.86 -5.63 -22.72
CA GLU A 181 8.71 -5.59 -21.82
C GLU A 181 7.49 -4.94 -22.48
N GLY A 182 7.69 -3.78 -23.12
CA GLY A 182 6.61 -3.08 -23.81
C GLY A 182 6.00 -3.87 -24.96
N ALA A 183 6.82 -4.67 -25.67
CA ALA A 183 6.34 -5.56 -26.73
C ALA A 183 5.42 -6.66 -26.16
N TRP A 184 5.79 -7.26 -25.02
CA TRP A 184 4.97 -8.25 -24.35
C TRP A 184 3.60 -7.69 -23.93
N TYR A 185 3.57 -6.52 -23.29
CA TYR A 185 2.30 -5.86 -22.94
C TYR A 185 1.45 -5.53 -24.17
N LYS A 186 2.10 -5.08 -25.25
CA LYS A 186 1.40 -4.76 -26.50
C LYS A 186 0.78 -5.99 -27.15
N GLU A 187 1.48 -7.13 -27.12
CA GLU A 187 0.98 -8.41 -27.61
C GLU A 187 -0.29 -8.86 -26.87
N HIS A 188 -0.34 -8.64 -25.54
CA HIS A 188 -1.46 -9.02 -24.68
C HIS A 188 -2.48 -7.87 -24.46
N GLY A 189 -2.33 -6.75 -25.17
CA GLY A 189 -3.14 -5.54 -24.95
C GLY A 189 -4.65 -5.79 -25.05
N ALA A 190 -5.09 -6.62 -26.00
CA ALA A 190 -6.51 -6.97 -26.15
C ALA A 190 -7.08 -7.76 -24.95
N GLU A 191 -6.25 -8.59 -24.30
CA GLU A 191 -6.64 -9.33 -23.09
C GLU A 191 -6.77 -8.37 -21.90
N PHE A 192 -5.81 -7.47 -21.70
CA PHE A 192 -5.88 -6.42 -20.67
C PHE A 192 -7.11 -5.51 -20.87
N ASP A 193 -7.36 -5.07 -22.10
CA ASP A 193 -8.52 -4.25 -22.44
C ASP A 193 -9.83 -4.98 -22.13
N GLY A 194 -9.94 -6.25 -22.52
CA GLY A 194 -11.14 -7.06 -22.30
C GLY A 194 -11.42 -7.33 -20.84
N LEU A 195 -10.39 -7.60 -20.03
CA LEU A 195 -10.52 -7.78 -18.58
C LEU A 195 -10.99 -6.49 -17.89
N TYR A 196 -10.37 -5.35 -18.24
CA TYR A 196 -10.74 -4.09 -17.61
C TYR A 196 -12.14 -3.62 -18.02
N ASP A 197 -12.50 -3.81 -19.27
CA ASP A 197 -13.85 -3.48 -19.77
C ASP A 197 -14.93 -4.25 -19.01
N GLN A 198 -14.75 -5.55 -18.82
CA GLN A 198 -15.65 -6.38 -18.01
C GLN A 198 -15.73 -5.89 -16.55
N LEU A 199 -14.57 -5.57 -15.92
CA LEU A 199 -14.51 -5.07 -14.56
C LEU A 199 -15.25 -3.73 -14.40
N VAL A 200 -15.08 -2.80 -15.34
CA VAL A 200 -15.75 -1.50 -15.30
C VAL A 200 -17.26 -1.65 -15.34
N HIS A 201 -17.80 -2.42 -16.28
CA HIS A 201 -19.24 -2.63 -16.42
C HIS A 201 -19.84 -3.42 -15.23
N LEU A 202 -19.09 -4.40 -14.72
CA LEU A 202 -19.49 -5.19 -13.56
C LEU A 202 -19.60 -4.31 -12.29
N ARG A 203 -18.59 -3.48 -12.05
CA ARG A 203 -18.54 -2.54 -10.93
C ARG A 203 -19.63 -1.47 -11.02
N ASP A 204 -19.85 -0.94 -12.22
CA ASP A 204 -20.97 -0.01 -12.47
C ASP A 204 -22.32 -0.66 -12.13
N THR A 205 -22.50 -1.94 -12.54
CA THR A 205 -23.69 -2.73 -12.21
C THR A 205 -23.85 -2.90 -10.71
N MET A 206 -22.78 -3.22 -9.96
CA MET A 206 -22.83 -3.33 -8.50
C MET A 206 -23.25 -2.01 -7.86
N GLY A 207 -22.66 -0.89 -8.29
CA GLY A 207 -23.03 0.43 -7.78
C GLY A 207 -24.52 0.73 -7.98
N LYS A 208 -25.04 0.48 -9.18
CA LYS A 208 -26.44 0.71 -9.53
C LYS A 208 -27.41 -0.21 -8.77
N LYS A 209 -27.07 -1.47 -8.56
CA LYS A 209 -27.87 -2.41 -7.73
C LYS A 209 -28.00 -1.94 -6.28
N LEU A 210 -26.97 -1.27 -5.74
CA LEU A 210 -27.00 -0.67 -4.40
C LEU A 210 -27.65 0.72 -4.35
N GLY A 211 -28.20 1.21 -5.48
CA GLY A 211 -28.90 2.50 -5.57
C GLY A 211 -28.00 3.71 -5.76
N TYR A 212 -26.71 3.50 -6.09
CA TYR A 212 -25.78 4.58 -6.44
C TYR A 212 -25.84 4.91 -7.93
N GLU A 213 -25.37 6.11 -8.31
CA GLU A 213 -25.31 6.51 -9.74
C GLU A 213 -24.37 5.62 -10.56
N GLY A 214 -23.32 5.09 -9.92
CA GLY A 214 -22.31 4.22 -10.51
C GLY A 214 -21.33 3.70 -9.45
N TYR A 215 -20.16 3.24 -9.88
CA TYR A 215 -19.21 2.58 -8.98
C TYR A 215 -18.48 3.53 -8.03
N THR A 216 -18.27 4.79 -8.38
CA THR A 216 -17.40 5.70 -7.60
C THR A 216 -17.80 5.77 -6.12
N THR A 217 -19.08 5.92 -5.82
CA THR A 217 -19.60 5.96 -4.43
C THR A 217 -19.38 4.63 -3.71
N LEU A 218 -19.72 3.53 -4.37
CA LEU A 218 -19.50 2.18 -3.82
C LEU A 218 -18.01 1.92 -3.59
N GLY A 219 -17.15 2.31 -4.53
CA GLY A 219 -15.71 2.17 -4.42
C GLY A 219 -15.13 2.91 -3.21
N TYR A 220 -15.61 4.10 -2.91
CA TYR A 220 -15.23 4.86 -1.70
C TYR A 220 -15.66 4.14 -0.42
N TYR A 221 -16.87 3.59 -0.36
CA TYR A 221 -17.30 2.79 0.79
C TYR A 221 -16.52 1.48 0.93
N ARG A 222 -16.21 0.80 -0.18
CA ARG A 222 -15.38 -0.41 -0.17
C ARG A 222 -13.93 -0.14 0.28
N MET A 223 -13.44 1.08 0.09
CA MET A 223 -12.16 1.54 0.64
C MET A 223 -12.24 1.98 2.11
N GLY A 224 -13.41 1.90 2.75
CA GLY A 224 -13.59 2.31 4.14
C GLY A 224 -13.38 3.80 4.40
N ARG A 225 -13.54 4.66 3.39
CA ARG A 225 -13.28 6.11 3.52
C ARG A 225 -14.32 6.77 4.41
N ASN A 226 -13.87 7.23 5.57
CA ASN A 226 -14.73 7.74 6.65
C ASN A 226 -14.51 9.22 6.98
N SER A 227 -13.50 9.89 6.42
CA SER A 227 -13.14 11.24 6.81
C SER A 227 -12.85 12.21 5.66
N TYR A 228 -13.01 11.75 4.42
CA TYR A 228 -12.87 12.59 3.24
C TYR A 228 -13.71 12.05 2.08
N THR A 229 -13.96 12.90 1.11
CA THR A 229 -14.87 12.68 -0.01
C THR A 229 -14.14 12.81 -1.34
N LYS A 230 -14.83 12.47 -2.44
CA LYS A 230 -14.38 12.74 -3.81
C LYS A 230 -13.99 14.22 -3.99
N ALA A 231 -14.78 15.16 -3.45
CA ALA A 231 -14.50 16.59 -3.55
C ALA A 231 -13.18 16.99 -2.85
N ASP A 232 -12.81 16.31 -1.77
CA ASP A 232 -11.53 16.54 -1.09
C ASP A 232 -10.36 15.98 -1.91
N VAL A 233 -10.54 14.82 -2.53
CA VAL A 233 -9.55 14.26 -3.48
C VAL A 233 -9.38 15.16 -4.71
N GLU A 234 -10.45 15.79 -5.22
CA GLU A 234 -10.36 16.78 -6.31
C GLU A 234 -9.54 18.01 -5.92
N LYS A 235 -9.68 18.51 -4.69
CA LYS A 235 -8.82 19.60 -4.16
C LYS A 235 -7.35 19.16 -4.08
N PHE A 236 -7.11 17.94 -3.59
CA PHE A 236 -5.76 17.37 -3.56
C PHE A 236 -5.16 17.29 -4.96
N ARG A 237 -5.88 16.75 -5.94
CA ARG A 237 -5.44 16.66 -7.34
C ARG A 237 -5.07 18.04 -7.92
N ALA A 238 -5.91 19.03 -7.68
CA ALA A 238 -5.64 20.43 -8.13
C ALA A 238 -4.35 20.99 -7.50
N ALA A 239 -4.13 20.74 -6.21
CA ALA A 239 -2.94 21.17 -5.51
C ALA A 239 -1.67 20.42 -5.97
N VAL A 240 -1.77 19.11 -6.28
CA VAL A 240 -0.67 18.34 -6.87
C VAL A 240 -0.24 18.94 -8.22
N VAL A 241 -1.20 19.21 -9.11
CA VAL A 241 -0.91 19.83 -10.42
C VAL A 241 -0.25 21.20 -10.25
N LYS A 242 -0.67 21.98 -9.24
CA LYS A 242 -0.17 23.33 -9.02
C LYS A 242 1.23 23.38 -8.38
N TYR A 243 1.54 22.49 -7.45
CA TYR A 243 2.75 22.57 -6.61
C TYR A 243 3.74 21.43 -6.84
N ILE A 244 3.28 20.20 -7.02
CA ILE A 244 4.16 19.03 -7.10
C ILE A 244 4.59 18.75 -8.54
N VAL A 245 3.68 18.83 -9.51
CA VAL A 245 4.02 18.59 -10.93
C VAL A 245 5.16 19.50 -11.41
N PRO A 246 5.16 20.85 -11.17
CA PRO A 246 6.28 21.69 -11.59
C PRO A 246 7.61 21.31 -10.93
N LEU A 247 7.57 20.89 -9.67
CA LEU A 247 8.77 20.44 -8.95
C LEU A 247 9.29 19.12 -9.52
N ALA A 248 8.41 18.14 -9.75
CA ALA A 248 8.76 16.88 -10.39
C ALA A 248 9.32 17.08 -11.81
N ASP A 249 8.73 18.02 -12.57
CA ASP A 249 9.22 18.40 -13.91
C ASP A 249 10.66 18.95 -13.84
N SER A 250 10.97 19.79 -12.84
CA SER A 250 12.33 20.32 -12.65
C SER A 250 13.33 19.20 -12.31
N ILE A 251 12.95 18.23 -11.47
CA ILE A 251 13.79 17.07 -11.13
C ILE A 251 14.16 16.28 -12.40
N TYR A 252 13.19 16.00 -13.28
CA TYR A 252 13.45 15.27 -14.53
C TYR A 252 14.23 16.10 -15.55
N ARG A 253 14.09 17.43 -15.58
CA ARG A 253 14.95 18.30 -16.42
C ARG A 253 16.41 18.25 -15.98
N GLU A 254 16.66 18.33 -14.68
CA GLU A 254 17.99 18.20 -14.12
C GLU A 254 18.58 16.79 -14.36
N GLN A 255 17.76 15.76 -14.19
CA GLN A 255 18.13 14.38 -14.51
C GLN A 255 18.53 14.22 -15.98
N ALA A 256 17.75 14.77 -16.91
CA ALA A 256 18.10 14.76 -18.34
C ALA A 256 19.44 15.46 -18.59
N GLY A 257 19.69 16.58 -17.95
CA GLY A 257 20.97 17.30 -18.00
C GLY A 257 22.14 16.44 -17.49
N ARG A 258 21.99 15.80 -16.31
CA ARG A 258 23.02 14.89 -15.76
C ARG A 258 23.32 13.70 -16.67
N LEU A 259 22.29 13.14 -17.27
CA LEU A 259 22.41 12.00 -18.18
C LEU A 259 22.86 12.40 -19.59
N GLY A 260 22.86 13.71 -19.93
CA GLY A 260 23.11 14.22 -21.29
C GLY A 260 22.05 13.77 -22.27
N LYS A 261 20.80 13.69 -21.85
CA LYS A 261 19.63 13.27 -22.62
C LYS A 261 18.78 14.46 -23.04
N GLN A 262 18.05 14.28 -24.14
CA GLN A 262 17.04 15.25 -24.55
C GLN A 262 15.83 15.17 -23.64
N TYR A 263 15.35 16.30 -23.18
CA TYR A 263 14.09 16.42 -22.43
C TYR A 263 12.92 16.77 -23.37
N PRO A 264 11.70 16.22 -23.18
CA PRO A 264 11.34 15.16 -22.23
C PRO A 264 11.94 13.80 -22.62
N MET A 265 12.19 12.94 -21.60
CA MET A 265 12.83 11.64 -21.80
C MET A 265 11.78 10.53 -21.99
N ASN A 266 12.18 9.42 -22.64
CA ASN A 266 11.36 8.21 -22.70
C ASN A 266 11.37 7.45 -21.35
N ALA A 267 10.54 6.42 -21.23
CA ALA A 267 10.42 5.64 -20.00
C ALA A 267 11.77 5.00 -19.55
N ALA A 268 12.59 4.56 -20.50
CA ALA A 268 13.88 3.94 -20.20
C ALA A 268 14.89 4.94 -19.61
N ASP A 269 14.95 6.14 -20.15
CA ASP A 269 15.88 7.17 -19.65
C ASP A 269 15.39 7.76 -18.31
N ASN A 270 14.07 7.87 -18.11
CA ASN A 270 13.49 8.31 -16.83
C ASN A 270 13.80 7.34 -15.66
N ALA A 271 14.02 6.06 -15.93
CA ALA A 271 14.32 5.06 -14.91
C ALA A 271 15.73 5.19 -14.31
N LEU A 272 16.66 5.85 -14.99
CA LEU A 272 18.04 5.99 -14.55
C LEU A 272 18.30 7.40 -14.00
N MET A 273 18.59 7.51 -12.70
CA MET A 273 18.82 8.81 -12.06
C MET A 273 20.28 9.30 -12.18
N PHE A 274 21.24 8.39 -12.20
CA PHE A 274 22.69 8.68 -12.27
C PHE A 274 23.36 7.83 -13.34
N ARG A 275 24.35 8.39 -14.04
CA ARG A 275 25.12 7.67 -15.09
C ARG A 275 25.83 6.44 -14.56
N SER A 276 26.33 6.49 -13.33
CA SER A 276 27.00 5.36 -12.67
C SER A 276 26.03 4.31 -12.11
N GLY A 277 24.74 4.45 -12.36
CA GLY A 277 23.67 3.60 -11.83
C GLY A 277 22.99 4.17 -10.59
N ASN A 278 21.78 3.69 -10.33
CA ASN A 278 21.01 4.03 -9.14
C ASN A 278 21.68 3.46 -7.87
N PRO A 279 21.42 4.01 -6.66
CA PRO A 279 22.09 3.56 -5.44
C PRO A 279 21.83 2.08 -5.14
N ARG A 280 22.82 1.42 -4.51
CA ARG A 280 22.74 0.02 -4.10
C ARG A 280 23.12 -0.13 -2.64
N PRO A 281 22.54 -1.13 -1.93
CA PRO A 281 22.97 -1.47 -0.58
C PRO A 281 24.47 -1.80 -0.52
N ALA A 282 25.10 -1.47 0.60
CA ALA A 282 26.53 -1.71 0.82
C ALA A 282 26.87 -3.17 1.19
N GLY A 283 25.85 -4.05 1.34
CA GLY A 283 26.03 -5.44 1.72
C GLY A 283 24.84 -6.30 1.35
N ASP A 284 24.87 -7.53 1.82
CA ASP A 284 23.80 -8.51 1.65
C ASP A 284 22.64 -8.33 2.66
N ALA A 285 21.69 -9.24 2.64
CA ALA A 285 20.51 -9.20 3.52
C ALA A 285 20.90 -9.17 5.01
N ASP A 286 21.91 -9.93 5.43
CA ASP A 286 22.37 -9.95 6.83
C ASP A 286 22.97 -8.61 7.23
N ALA A 287 23.72 -7.96 6.35
CA ALA A 287 24.27 -6.63 6.56
C ALA A 287 23.16 -5.58 6.66
N ILE A 288 22.13 -5.66 5.81
CA ILE A 288 20.96 -4.77 5.85
C ILE A 288 20.21 -4.94 7.17
N LEU A 289 19.89 -6.17 7.59
CA LEU A 289 19.21 -6.43 8.86
C LEU A 289 20.02 -5.98 10.08
N LYS A 290 21.33 -6.19 10.06
CA LYS A 290 22.23 -5.71 11.12
C LYS A 290 22.25 -4.18 11.21
N GLN A 291 22.26 -3.51 10.07
CA GLN A 291 22.18 -2.04 10.02
C GLN A 291 20.79 -1.55 10.44
N GLY A 292 19.72 -2.26 10.07
CA GLY A 292 18.36 -2.04 10.55
C GLY A 292 18.27 -2.12 12.07
N LYS A 293 18.84 -3.17 12.66
CA LYS A 293 18.91 -3.32 14.14
C LYS A 293 19.57 -2.09 14.76
N LYS A 294 20.72 -1.67 14.27
CA LYS A 294 21.41 -0.47 14.77
C LYS A 294 20.54 0.79 14.64
N PHE A 295 19.89 0.97 13.51
CA PHE A 295 18.98 2.10 13.27
C PHE A 295 17.86 2.15 14.32
N TYR A 296 17.12 1.04 14.51
CA TYR A 296 16.00 0.99 15.44
C TYR A 296 16.42 1.10 16.91
N GLU A 297 17.59 0.57 17.29
CA GLU A 297 18.16 0.73 18.64
C GLU A 297 18.56 2.19 18.95
N GLU A 298 19.07 2.92 17.95
CA GLU A 298 19.53 4.30 18.10
C GLU A 298 18.41 5.34 17.85
N LEU A 299 17.30 4.95 17.22
CA LEU A 299 16.18 5.86 16.95
C LEU A 299 15.39 6.17 18.23
N SER A 300 14.95 5.15 18.96
CA SER A 300 14.29 5.29 20.26
C SER A 300 14.31 3.99 21.07
N PRO A 301 14.11 4.06 22.40
CA PRO A 301 14.00 2.85 23.22
C PRO A 301 12.89 1.91 22.76
N GLU A 302 11.74 2.45 22.36
CA GLU A 302 10.57 1.67 21.90
C GLU A 302 10.87 0.92 20.62
N THR A 303 11.50 1.57 19.63
CA THR A 303 11.87 0.94 18.36
C THR A 303 12.96 -0.11 18.54
N GLY A 304 13.91 0.12 19.46
CA GLY A 304 14.94 -0.86 19.80
C GLY A 304 14.36 -2.13 20.41
N VAL A 305 13.46 -2.01 21.38
CA VAL A 305 12.76 -3.17 21.99
C VAL A 305 11.96 -3.93 20.94
N PHE A 306 11.19 -3.20 20.12
CA PHE A 306 10.39 -3.78 19.05
C PHE A 306 11.22 -4.58 18.06
N PHE A 307 12.25 -3.96 17.46
CA PHE A 307 13.00 -4.59 16.37
C PHE A 307 13.86 -5.76 16.85
N ASN A 308 14.42 -5.66 18.07
CA ASN A 308 15.11 -6.79 18.69
C ASN A 308 14.17 -7.99 18.87
N LYS A 309 12.92 -7.74 19.33
CA LYS A 309 11.93 -8.81 19.47
C LYS A 309 11.54 -9.44 18.13
N MET A 310 11.42 -8.65 17.05
CA MET A 310 11.20 -9.15 15.70
C MET A 310 12.30 -10.12 15.25
N LEU A 311 13.57 -9.78 15.52
CA LEU A 311 14.72 -10.62 15.20
C LEU A 311 14.80 -11.88 16.08
N ASP A 312 14.66 -11.73 17.40
CA ASP A 312 14.80 -12.82 18.36
C ASP A 312 13.71 -13.89 18.18
N ASP A 313 12.49 -13.45 17.93
CA ASP A 313 11.33 -14.32 17.68
C ASP A 313 11.17 -14.75 16.21
N GLN A 314 12.11 -14.36 15.34
CA GLN A 314 12.11 -14.71 13.90
C GLN A 314 10.80 -14.33 13.20
N LEU A 315 10.31 -13.12 13.46
CA LEU A 315 9.04 -12.60 12.93
C LEU A 315 9.22 -11.87 11.59
N MET A 316 10.25 -12.25 10.85
CA MET A 316 10.54 -11.73 9.51
C MET A 316 11.05 -12.84 8.61
N ASP A 317 10.50 -12.93 7.40
CA ASP A 317 11.03 -13.76 6.31
C ASP A 317 11.29 -12.85 5.10
N VAL A 318 12.57 -12.50 4.88
CA VAL A 318 12.96 -11.44 3.93
C VAL A 318 13.70 -11.97 2.70
N LEU A 319 14.25 -13.19 2.75
CA LEU A 319 15.05 -13.73 1.64
C LEU A 319 14.16 -14.22 0.50
N SER A 320 14.53 -13.93 -0.73
CA SER A 320 13.91 -14.51 -1.91
C SER A 320 14.38 -15.96 -2.08
N THR A 321 13.44 -16.89 -2.07
CA THR A 321 13.71 -18.34 -2.20
C THR A 321 12.79 -18.96 -3.26
N PRO A 322 13.21 -20.08 -3.92
CA PRO A 322 12.35 -20.79 -4.85
C PRO A 322 11.07 -21.27 -4.19
N GLY A 323 9.92 -20.97 -4.78
CA GLY A 323 8.60 -21.35 -4.27
C GLY A 323 7.98 -20.33 -3.31
N LYS A 324 8.68 -19.25 -2.98
CA LYS A 324 8.15 -18.14 -2.19
C LYS A 324 7.24 -17.25 -3.03
N ALA A 325 6.14 -16.76 -2.46
CA ALA A 325 5.28 -15.79 -3.12
C ALA A 325 6.01 -14.47 -3.40
N GLY A 326 5.61 -13.75 -4.44
CA GLY A 326 6.15 -12.42 -4.75
C GLY A 326 5.60 -11.32 -3.84
N GLY A 327 6.26 -10.15 -3.86
CA GLY A 327 5.84 -8.97 -3.10
C GLY A 327 6.44 -8.89 -1.69
N GLY A 328 5.90 -7.98 -0.90
CA GLY A 328 6.20 -7.77 0.52
C GLY A 328 4.94 -7.31 1.23
N TYR A 329 4.83 -7.59 2.53
CA TYR A 329 3.73 -7.13 3.38
C TYR A 329 4.08 -7.25 4.85
N CYS A 330 3.33 -6.49 5.67
CA CYS A 330 3.27 -6.65 7.11
C CYS A 330 1.87 -7.11 7.52
N THR A 331 1.77 -8.05 8.46
CA THR A 331 0.50 -8.48 9.07
C THR A 331 0.63 -8.62 10.57
N SER A 332 -0.49 -8.79 11.28
CA SER A 332 -0.53 -9.02 12.73
C SER A 332 -0.87 -10.46 13.06
N LEU A 333 -0.22 -10.99 14.08
CA LEU A 333 -0.54 -12.26 14.74
C LEU A 333 -1.16 -11.93 16.10
N GLY A 334 -2.47 -11.70 16.10
CA GLY A 334 -3.19 -11.07 17.21
C GLY A 334 -3.05 -11.79 18.55
N ASP A 335 -3.16 -13.13 18.60
CA ASP A 335 -2.99 -13.92 19.84
C ASP A 335 -1.59 -13.78 20.45
N TYR A 336 -0.59 -13.47 19.64
CA TYR A 336 0.80 -13.28 20.05
C TYR A 336 1.15 -11.81 20.28
N GLU A 337 0.24 -10.89 19.98
CA GLU A 337 0.44 -9.44 20.03
C GLU A 337 1.71 -8.99 19.30
N MET A 338 1.98 -9.61 18.15
CA MET A 338 3.18 -9.36 17.34
C MET A 338 2.83 -9.23 15.86
N PRO A 339 3.50 -8.31 15.14
CA PRO A 339 3.47 -8.29 13.69
C PRO A 339 4.41 -9.32 13.08
N PHE A 340 4.21 -9.61 11.78
CA PHE A 340 5.10 -10.41 10.95
C PHE A 340 5.40 -9.67 9.64
N ILE A 341 6.67 -9.67 9.22
CA ILE A 341 7.13 -9.05 7.96
C ILE A 341 7.52 -10.13 6.96
N PHE A 342 6.94 -10.05 5.76
CA PHE A 342 7.28 -10.86 4.61
C PHE A 342 7.90 -9.99 3.52
N ALA A 343 9.01 -10.43 2.90
CA ALA A 343 9.67 -9.68 1.83
C ALA A 343 10.45 -10.61 0.88
N ASN A 344 10.99 -10.05 -0.20
CA ASN A 344 11.80 -10.75 -1.21
C ASN A 344 13.02 -9.92 -1.60
N PHE A 345 14.07 -9.96 -0.79
CA PHE A 345 15.31 -9.23 -1.05
C PHE A 345 15.99 -9.71 -2.34
N ASN A 346 16.45 -8.76 -3.14
CA ASN A 346 17.05 -8.99 -4.45
C ASN A 346 18.37 -8.22 -4.72
N GLY A 347 18.92 -7.56 -3.70
CA GLY A 347 20.19 -6.79 -3.80
C GLY A 347 20.02 -5.38 -4.37
N THR A 348 18.81 -4.85 -4.40
CA THR A 348 18.53 -3.47 -4.86
C THR A 348 18.28 -2.52 -3.69
N GLN A 349 18.23 -1.21 -3.96
CA GLN A 349 17.79 -0.17 -3.00
C GLN A 349 16.50 -0.56 -2.28
N HIS A 350 15.60 -1.22 -2.98
CA HIS A 350 14.30 -1.64 -2.47
C HIS A 350 14.40 -2.53 -1.22
N ASP A 351 15.45 -3.33 -1.07
CA ASP A 351 15.63 -4.17 0.14
C ASP A 351 15.75 -3.34 1.42
N VAL A 352 16.41 -2.18 1.34
CA VAL A 352 16.52 -1.24 2.47
C VAL A 352 15.19 -0.51 2.69
N GLU A 353 14.53 -0.10 1.61
CA GLU A 353 13.21 0.53 1.67
C GLU A 353 12.20 -0.42 2.33
N VAL A 354 12.17 -1.70 1.95
CA VAL A 354 11.30 -2.70 2.57
C VAL A 354 11.57 -2.85 4.07
N VAL A 355 12.84 -2.91 4.53
CA VAL A 355 13.14 -3.00 5.98
C VAL A 355 12.63 -1.79 6.74
N THR A 356 12.68 -0.60 6.16
CA THR A 356 12.21 0.62 6.82
C THR A 356 10.70 0.79 6.66
N HIS A 357 10.13 0.46 5.51
CA HIS A 357 8.72 0.55 5.19
C HIS A 357 7.89 -0.47 6.01
N GLU A 358 8.15 -1.77 5.81
CA GLU A 358 7.38 -2.82 6.49
C GLU A 358 7.57 -2.78 8.01
N ALA A 359 8.77 -2.42 8.49
CA ALA A 359 8.96 -2.22 9.91
C ALA A 359 8.30 -0.95 10.45
N GLY A 360 7.99 0.04 9.61
CA GLY A 360 7.12 1.16 9.97
C GLY A 360 5.70 0.70 10.29
N HIS A 361 5.12 -0.12 9.42
CA HIS A 361 3.84 -0.78 9.67
C HIS A 361 3.89 -1.66 10.93
N ALA A 362 4.90 -2.52 11.01
CA ALA A 362 5.07 -3.44 12.11
C ALA A 362 5.23 -2.72 13.46
N PHE A 363 5.97 -1.63 13.49
CA PHE A 363 6.12 -0.81 14.70
C PHE A 363 4.80 -0.18 15.12
N ALA A 364 4.02 0.35 14.18
CA ALA A 364 2.70 0.91 14.48
C ALA A 364 1.74 -0.15 15.05
N ALA A 365 1.69 -1.34 14.44
CA ALA A 365 0.91 -2.47 14.94
C ALA A 365 1.38 -2.92 16.32
N TYR A 366 2.70 -3.03 16.54
CA TYR A 366 3.28 -3.37 17.83
C TYR A 366 2.93 -2.36 18.92
N MET A 367 2.93 -1.06 18.61
CA MET A 367 2.58 -0.01 19.57
C MET A 367 1.09 -0.01 19.97
N ASN A 368 0.24 -0.63 19.14
CA ASN A 368 -1.21 -0.68 19.34
C ASN A 368 -1.75 -2.11 19.53
N ARG A 369 -0.88 -3.10 19.76
CA ARG A 369 -1.18 -4.54 19.80
C ARG A 369 -2.19 -4.98 20.83
N ASP A 370 -2.38 -4.20 21.88
CA ASP A 370 -3.27 -4.44 23.02
C ASP A 370 -4.58 -3.64 22.96
N ARG A 371 -4.84 -2.98 21.81
CA ARG A 371 -6.06 -2.18 21.66
C ARG A 371 -7.32 -3.03 21.58
N ILE A 372 -8.36 -2.44 22.16
CA ILE A 372 -9.75 -2.90 22.07
C ILE A 372 -10.57 -1.73 21.52
N PRO A 373 -11.38 -1.94 20.49
CA PRO A 373 -11.53 -3.16 19.66
C PRO A 373 -10.24 -3.60 18.95
N TYR A 374 -10.12 -4.88 18.64
CA TYR A 374 -8.95 -5.40 17.91
C TYR A 374 -8.77 -4.72 16.54
N SER A 375 -9.86 -4.31 15.92
CA SER A 375 -9.83 -3.52 14.68
C SER A 375 -9.07 -2.19 14.81
N TYR A 376 -8.87 -1.66 16.03
CA TYR A 376 -8.09 -0.44 16.28
C TYR A 376 -6.57 -0.65 16.33
N VAL A 377 -6.08 -1.86 16.16
CA VAL A 377 -4.64 -2.13 15.95
C VAL A 377 -4.16 -1.45 14.67
N TRP A 378 -4.99 -1.47 13.63
CA TRP A 378 -4.70 -0.88 12.33
C TRP A 378 -5.62 0.32 12.06
N PRO A 379 -5.08 1.48 11.66
CA PRO A 379 -5.90 2.58 11.14
C PRO A 379 -6.37 2.30 9.70
N SER A 380 -7.04 3.29 9.07
CA SER A 380 -7.39 3.22 7.65
C SER A 380 -6.17 3.08 6.74
N MET A 381 -6.36 2.62 5.50
CA MET A 381 -5.27 2.25 4.58
C MET A 381 -4.28 3.39 4.35
N GLU A 382 -4.78 4.60 4.04
CA GLU A 382 -3.94 5.78 3.86
C GLU A 382 -3.17 6.15 5.14
N ALA A 383 -3.77 5.93 6.30
CA ALA A 383 -3.12 6.18 7.57
C ALA A 383 -2.04 5.14 7.90
N CYS A 384 -2.21 3.88 7.49
CA CYS A 384 -1.18 2.85 7.59
C CYS A 384 0.08 3.23 6.81
N GLU A 385 -0.09 3.73 5.57
CA GLU A 385 1.04 4.10 4.71
C GLU A 385 1.81 5.32 5.24
N VAL A 386 1.20 6.16 6.07
CA VAL A 386 1.94 7.23 6.76
C VAL A 386 3.01 6.66 7.68
N HIS A 387 2.73 5.55 8.38
CA HIS A 387 3.70 4.93 9.28
C HIS A 387 4.93 4.42 8.54
N SER A 388 4.69 3.69 7.44
CA SER A 388 5.72 3.05 6.65
C SER A 388 6.59 4.08 5.91
N MET A 389 5.98 4.95 5.11
CA MET A 389 6.69 5.97 4.31
C MET A 389 7.44 7.00 5.17
N SER A 390 6.94 7.30 6.37
CA SER A 390 7.64 8.19 7.29
C SER A 390 8.87 7.53 7.90
N MET A 391 8.80 6.25 8.24
CA MET A 391 9.94 5.51 8.81
C MET A 391 11.12 5.43 7.84
N GLU A 392 10.88 5.38 6.53
CA GLU A 392 11.91 5.47 5.51
C GLU A 392 12.73 6.77 5.63
N PHE A 393 12.07 7.91 5.89
CA PHE A 393 12.76 9.19 6.11
C PHE A 393 13.46 9.26 7.48
N PHE A 394 12.87 8.69 8.52
CA PHE A 394 13.53 8.60 9.83
C PHE A 394 14.84 7.80 9.77
N ALA A 395 15.01 6.88 8.81
CA ALA A 395 16.22 6.11 8.61
C ALA A 395 17.37 6.91 7.93
N TRP A 396 17.12 8.10 7.37
CA TRP A 396 18.11 8.88 6.63
C TRP A 396 19.43 9.17 7.36
N PRO A 397 19.46 9.47 8.67
CA PRO A 397 20.71 9.63 9.42
C PRO A 397 21.62 8.40 9.37
N TRP A 398 21.05 7.21 9.17
CA TRP A 398 21.79 5.93 9.08
C TRP A 398 22.06 5.45 7.65
N ALA A 399 21.72 6.26 6.63
CA ALA A 399 21.89 5.89 5.23
C ALA A 399 23.34 5.48 4.87
N ASP A 400 24.34 6.08 5.51
CA ASP A 400 25.74 5.72 5.29
C ASP A 400 26.04 4.26 5.68
N GLY A 401 25.36 3.73 6.69
CA GLY A 401 25.49 2.33 7.08
C GLY A 401 24.79 1.36 6.13
N PHE A 402 23.67 1.78 5.52
CA PHE A 402 22.93 0.97 4.55
C PHE A 402 23.54 1.01 3.15
N PHE A 403 24.05 2.17 2.70
CA PHE A 403 24.43 2.41 1.32
C PHE A 403 25.93 2.73 1.13
N GLY A 404 26.70 2.91 2.21
CA GLY A 404 28.12 3.26 2.11
C GLY A 404 28.35 4.48 1.20
N ALA A 405 29.16 4.31 0.16
CA ALA A 405 29.46 5.38 -0.79
C ALA A 405 28.25 5.91 -1.56
N ASP A 406 27.19 5.13 -1.70
CA ASP A 406 25.97 5.52 -2.41
C ASP A 406 24.94 6.25 -1.50
N ALA A 407 25.24 6.48 -0.23
CA ALA A 407 24.32 7.13 0.71
C ALA A 407 23.85 8.53 0.25
N ARG A 408 24.73 9.30 -0.40
CA ARG A 408 24.35 10.60 -0.98
C ARG A 408 23.41 10.44 -2.16
N LYS A 409 23.64 9.47 -3.04
CA LYS A 409 22.72 9.13 -4.14
C LYS A 409 21.37 8.71 -3.59
N PHE A 410 21.36 7.86 -2.56
CA PHE A 410 20.12 7.37 -1.93
C PHE A 410 19.28 8.53 -1.40
N ARG A 411 19.84 9.42 -0.57
CA ARG A 411 19.04 10.52 -0.01
C ARG A 411 18.42 11.41 -1.10
N TYR A 412 19.17 11.69 -2.16
CA TYR A 412 18.64 12.45 -3.30
C TYR A 412 17.56 11.67 -4.06
N SER A 413 17.83 10.42 -4.43
CA SER A 413 16.89 9.60 -5.21
C SER A 413 15.62 9.28 -4.42
N HIS A 414 15.72 9.07 -3.13
CA HIS A 414 14.58 8.79 -2.27
C HIS A 414 13.61 10.00 -2.20
N LEU A 415 14.13 11.20 -1.94
CA LEU A 415 13.28 12.40 -1.96
C LEU A 415 12.73 12.70 -3.36
N ALA A 416 13.57 12.62 -4.38
CA ALA A 416 13.13 12.80 -5.76
C ALA A 416 12.05 11.78 -6.16
N GLY A 417 12.23 10.52 -5.77
CA GLY A 417 11.26 9.44 -5.97
C GLY A 417 9.92 9.72 -5.29
N ALA A 418 9.95 10.12 -4.02
CA ALA A 418 8.75 10.49 -3.26
C ALA A 418 7.95 11.62 -3.94
N LEU A 419 8.65 12.65 -4.42
CA LEU A 419 8.03 13.81 -5.10
C LEU A 419 7.49 13.45 -6.49
N THR A 420 8.20 12.61 -7.25
CA THR A 420 7.80 12.24 -8.61
C THR A 420 6.72 11.15 -8.63
N PHE A 421 6.60 10.38 -7.55
CA PHE A 421 5.55 9.39 -7.36
C PHE A 421 4.15 10.03 -7.21
N ILE A 422 4.03 11.13 -6.45
CA ILE A 422 2.73 11.76 -6.16
C ILE A 422 1.95 12.13 -7.43
N PRO A 423 2.53 12.79 -8.46
CA PRO A 423 1.80 13.04 -9.71
C PRO A 423 1.31 11.77 -10.41
N TYR A 424 2.14 10.71 -10.46
CA TYR A 424 1.74 9.45 -11.08
C TYR A 424 0.57 8.79 -10.34
N GLY A 425 0.66 8.64 -9.03
CA GLY A 425 -0.40 8.03 -8.25
C GLY A 425 -1.71 8.84 -8.30
N THR A 426 -1.59 10.17 -8.32
CA THR A 426 -2.74 11.08 -8.50
C THR A 426 -3.37 10.92 -9.88
N MET A 427 -2.55 10.71 -10.93
CA MET A 427 -3.03 10.43 -12.29
C MET A 427 -3.79 9.09 -12.35
N VAL A 428 -3.29 8.07 -11.67
CA VAL A 428 -3.96 6.76 -11.56
C VAL A 428 -5.36 6.89 -10.96
N ASP A 429 -5.51 7.67 -9.89
CA ASP A 429 -6.81 7.94 -9.27
C ASP A 429 -7.73 8.74 -10.19
N HIS A 430 -7.23 9.82 -10.81
CA HIS A 430 -8.02 10.65 -11.71
C HIS A 430 -8.53 9.85 -12.91
N PHE A 431 -7.70 8.98 -13.46
CA PHE A 431 -8.10 8.08 -14.54
C PHE A 431 -9.26 7.17 -14.12
N GLN A 432 -9.21 6.60 -12.92
CA GLN A 432 -10.28 5.75 -12.43
C GLN A 432 -11.59 6.52 -12.23
N HIS A 433 -11.55 7.76 -11.73
CA HIS A 433 -12.75 8.60 -11.64
C HIS A 433 -13.37 8.83 -13.02
N ILE A 434 -12.56 9.20 -14.03
CA ILE A 434 -13.07 9.40 -15.41
C ILE A 434 -13.71 8.12 -15.92
N VAL A 435 -13.06 6.97 -15.76
CA VAL A 435 -13.57 5.69 -16.31
C VAL A 435 -14.85 5.23 -15.61
N TYR A 436 -14.94 5.36 -14.28
CA TYR A 436 -16.15 4.95 -13.55
C TYR A 436 -17.31 5.97 -13.62
N GLU A 437 -17.03 7.20 -13.98
CA GLU A 437 -18.05 8.21 -14.30
C GLU A 437 -18.54 8.09 -15.76
N HIS A 438 -17.72 7.47 -16.61
CA HIS A 438 -17.99 7.23 -18.04
C HIS A 438 -17.75 5.76 -18.39
N PRO A 439 -18.53 4.81 -17.82
CA PRO A 439 -18.34 3.39 -18.05
C PRO A 439 -18.50 2.97 -19.51
N GLU A 440 -19.17 3.80 -20.33
CA GLU A 440 -19.34 3.62 -21.78
C GLU A 440 -18.06 3.83 -22.62
N LEU A 441 -16.99 4.36 -22.04
CA LEU A 441 -15.73 4.57 -22.76
C LEU A 441 -15.18 3.25 -23.28
N THR A 442 -14.87 3.22 -24.57
CA THR A 442 -14.19 2.08 -25.19
C THR A 442 -12.73 1.99 -24.71
N PRO A 443 -12.07 0.83 -24.82
CA PRO A 443 -10.65 0.69 -24.50
C PRO A 443 -9.75 1.75 -25.17
N ALA A 444 -9.96 2.01 -26.47
CA ALA A 444 -9.21 3.04 -27.17
C ALA A 444 -9.43 4.45 -26.60
N GLN A 445 -10.65 4.79 -26.19
CA GLN A 445 -10.95 6.07 -25.55
C GLN A 445 -10.30 6.16 -24.16
N ARG A 446 -10.23 5.06 -23.39
CA ARG A 446 -9.51 5.00 -22.10
C ARG A 446 -8.02 5.27 -22.29
N HIS A 447 -7.38 4.73 -23.33
CA HIS A 447 -5.98 5.07 -23.66
C HIS A 447 -5.80 6.56 -23.98
N GLU A 448 -6.73 7.17 -24.71
CA GLU A 448 -6.66 8.61 -24.99
C GLU A 448 -6.87 9.47 -23.75
N GLU A 449 -7.77 9.08 -22.82
CA GLU A 449 -7.91 9.77 -21.52
C GLU A 449 -6.61 9.66 -20.69
N TRP A 450 -5.98 8.49 -20.68
CA TRP A 450 -4.69 8.33 -20.00
C TRP A 450 -3.60 9.23 -20.58
N LYS A 451 -3.52 9.38 -21.92
CA LYS A 451 -2.56 10.30 -22.56
C LYS A 451 -2.81 11.76 -22.19
N LYS A 452 -4.09 12.18 -22.14
CA LYS A 452 -4.45 13.53 -21.72
C LYS A 452 -4.01 13.79 -20.27
N LEU A 453 -4.23 12.82 -19.40
CA LEU A 453 -3.78 12.91 -18.01
C LEU A 453 -2.25 12.90 -17.90
N ALA A 454 -1.55 12.08 -18.68
CA ALA A 454 -0.10 12.06 -18.70
C ALA A 454 0.49 13.41 -19.10
N ALA A 455 -0.13 14.13 -20.04
CA ALA A 455 0.29 15.49 -20.40
C ALA A 455 0.15 16.50 -19.26
N ILE A 456 -0.78 16.26 -18.30
CA ILE A 456 -0.99 17.11 -17.13
C ILE A 456 -0.06 16.71 -15.97
N TYR A 457 0.00 15.42 -15.65
CA TYR A 457 0.66 14.92 -14.44
C TYR A 457 2.12 14.48 -14.65
N GLN A 458 2.49 14.13 -15.89
CA GLN A 458 3.83 13.62 -16.24
C GLN A 458 4.39 14.31 -17.51
N PRO A 459 4.49 15.68 -17.54
CA PRO A 459 4.96 16.39 -18.75
C PRO A 459 6.40 16.02 -19.15
N TRP A 460 7.16 15.39 -18.28
CA TRP A 460 8.50 14.84 -18.54
C TRP A 460 8.51 13.52 -19.30
N MET A 461 7.35 12.87 -19.48
CA MET A 461 7.25 11.59 -20.17
C MET A 461 7.07 11.80 -21.68
N ARG A 462 8.02 11.31 -22.48
CA ARG A 462 7.91 11.35 -23.94
C ARG A 462 7.06 10.18 -24.43
N LEU A 463 5.91 10.48 -25.01
CA LEU A 463 4.95 9.51 -25.56
C LEU A 463 5.01 9.57 -27.11
N ASP A 464 6.11 9.10 -27.71
CA ASP A 464 6.38 9.15 -29.15
C ASP A 464 6.31 7.79 -29.86
N GLY A 465 5.93 6.73 -29.13
CA GLY A 465 5.85 5.37 -29.65
C GLY A 465 7.19 4.63 -29.77
N GLU A 466 8.32 5.24 -29.40
CA GLU A 466 9.65 4.60 -29.46
C GLU A 466 9.69 3.28 -28.66
N ILE A 467 9.09 3.28 -27.48
CA ILE A 467 8.93 2.09 -26.65
C ILE A 467 7.46 1.63 -26.78
N PRO A 468 7.20 0.43 -27.34
CA PRO A 468 5.83 -0.11 -27.40
C PRO A 468 5.14 -0.04 -26.04
N PHE A 469 3.82 0.11 -25.99
CA PHE A 469 3.03 0.22 -24.77
C PHE A 469 3.29 1.52 -23.98
N TYR A 470 4.53 1.74 -23.53
CA TYR A 470 4.91 2.92 -22.75
C TYR A 470 4.81 4.22 -23.56
N GLY A 471 5.40 4.25 -24.74
CA GLY A 471 5.35 5.41 -25.63
C GLY A 471 3.99 5.61 -26.30
N ALA A 472 3.14 4.60 -26.30
CA ALA A 472 1.78 4.66 -26.82
C ALA A 472 0.73 5.12 -25.80
N GLY A 473 1.11 5.31 -24.51
CA GLY A 473 0.19 5.73 -23.47
C GLY A 473 -0.76 4.64 -23.00
N GLU A 474 -0.36 3.39 -23.10
CA GLU A 474 -1.15 2.22 -22.69
C GLU A 474 -0.72 1.69 -21.32
N TYR A 475 0.34 2.25 -20.71
CA TYR A 475 1.03 1.73 -19.54
C TYR A 475 0.25 1.77 -18.21
N TRP A 476 -0.97 2.29 -18.18
CA TRP A 476 -1.88 2.14 -17.04
C TRP A 476 -2.25 0.67 -16.80
N GLN A 477 -2.25 -0.16 -17.87
CA GLN A 477 -2.61 -1.57 -17.80
C GLN A 477 -1.65 -2.40 -16.93
N ARG A 478 -0.42 -1.95 -16.72
CA ARG A 478 0.53 -2.60 -15.80
C ARG A 478 0.23 -2.34 -14.32
N GLN A 479 -0.60 -1.31 -14.03
CA GLN A 479 -0.92 -0.92 -12.66
C GLN A 479 -2.00 -1.83 -12.09
N MET A 480 -1.58 -2.86 -11.35
CA MET A 480 -2.47 -3.90 -10.83
C MET A 480 -3.63 -3.33 -9.99
N HIS A 481 -3.41 -2.25 -9.26
CA HIS A 481 -4.43 -1.60 -8.43
C HIS A 481 -5.64 -1.11 -9.22
N ILE A 482 -5.46 -0.70 -10.48
CA ILE A 482 -6.57 -0.29 -11.37
C ILE A 482 -7.54 -1.47 -11.57
N TYR A 483 -7.01 -2.69 -11.70
CA TYR A 483 -7.79 -3.90 -11.89
C TYR A 483 -8.31 -4.48 -10.58
N GLN A 484 -7.45 -4.59 -9.56
CA GLN A 484 -7.68 -5.39 -8.37
C GLN A 484 -8.20 -4.60 -7.16
N SER A 485 -7.80 -3.32 -7.03
CA SER A 485 -8.10 -2.49 -5.86
C SER A 485 -8.41 -1.05 -6.28
N PRO A 486 -9.56 -0.84 -6.95
CA PRO A 486 -9.91 0.47 -7.50
C PRO A 486 -10.01 1.53 -6.39
N PHE A 487 -9.50 2.72 -6.70
CA PHE A 487 -9.38 3.88 -5.82
C PHE A 487 -8.38 3.76 -4.66
N TYR A 488 -7.67 2.62 -4.51
CA TYR A 488 -6.68 2.49 -3.45
C TYR A 488 -5.42 3.33 -3.68
N TYR A 489 -4.98 3.48 -4.92
CA TYR A 489 -3.65 4.02 -5.23
C TYR A 489 -3.43 5.46 -4.76
N ILE A 490 -4.48 6.27 -4.60
CA ILE A 490 -4.40 7.62 -4.05
C ILE A 490 -3.96 7.64 -2.59
N ASP A 491 -4.23 6.60 -1.84
CA ASP A 491 -3.91 6.50 -0.41
C ASP A 491 -2.40 6.60 -0.18
N TYR A 492 -1.59 6.02 -1.07
CA TYR A 492 -0.14 6.22 -1.08
C TYR A 492 0.27 7.68 -1.31
N CYS A 493 -0.45 8.42 -2.16
CA CYS A 493 -0.14 9.82 -2.42
C CYS A 493 -0.47 10.73 -1.23
N LEU A 494 -1.59 10.44 -0.57
CA LEU A 494 -1.99 11.13 0.67
C LEU A 494 -0.96 10.87 1.77
N ALA A 495 -0.59 9.61 1.98
CA ALA A 495 0.40 9.20 2.94
C ALA A 495 1.80 9.77 2.63
N GLN A 496 2.23 9.75 1.36
CA GLN A 496 3.50 10.32 0.95
C GLN A 496 3.56 11.83 1.22
N THR A 497 2.45 12.53 1.01
CA THR A 497 2.34 13.97 1.34
C THR A 497 2.51 14.22 2.84
N VAL A 498 1.97 13.35 3.68
CA VAL A 498 2.12 13.42 5.14
C VAL A 498 3.54 13.05 5.56
N SER A 499 4.12 12.00 4.99
CA SER A 499 5.50 11.60 5.30
C SER A 499 6.52 12.68 4.92
N LEU A 500 6.26 13.44 3.87
CA LEU A 500 7.07 14.60 3.50
C LEU A 500 6.94 15.77 4.50
N GLN A 501 5.83 15.89 5.25
CA GLN A 501 5.78 16.82 6.38
C GLN A 501 6.72 16.38 7.50
N PHE A 502 6.72 15.09 7.86
CA PHE A 502 7.69 14.54 8.83
C PHE A 502 9.12 14.71 8.35
N TRP A 503 9.39 14.46 7.05
CA TRP A 503 10.71 14.71 6.48
C TRP A 503 11.13 16.18 6.62
N ALA A 504 10.24 17.14 6.34
CA ALA A 504 10.53 18.56 6.50
C ALA A 504 10.77 18.98 7.96
N MET A 505 10.06 18.35 8.91
CA MET A 505 10.32 18.52 10.34
C MET A 505 11.67 17.93 10.74
N LEU A 506 12.02 16.73 10.24
CA LEU A 506 13.31 16.07 10.45
C LEU A 506 14.50 16.93 10.03
N GLN A 507 14.35 17.74 8.97
CA GLN A 507 15.42 18.66 8.53
C GLN A 507 15.68 19.79 9.53
N LYS A 508 14.74 20.04 10.45
CA LYS A 508 14.82 21.10 11.46
C LYS A 508 15.21 20.54 12.83
N ASP A 509 14.44 19.59 13.31
CA ASP A 509 14.62 18.94 14.61
C ASP A 509 14.09 17.50 14.58
N ARG A 510 15.01 16.53 14.68
CA ARG A 510 14.67 15.11 14.68
C ARG A 510 13.84 14.69 15.89
N ALA A 511 14.13 15.25 17.06
CA ALA A 511 13.42 14.86 18.27
C ALA A 511 11.97 15.36 18.26
N ASP A 512 11.75 16.57 17.76
CA ASP A 512 10.43 17.15 17.55
C ASP A 512 9.63 16.31 16.51
N ALA A 513 10.23 16.04 15.35
CA ALA A 513 9.59 15.19 14.31
C ALA A 513 9.21 13.81 14.86
N TRP A 514 10.09 13.18 15.66
CA TRP A 514 9.80 11.89 16.28
C TRP A 514 8.66 11.97 17.31
N SER A 515 8.59 13.05 18.07
CA SER A 515 7.48 13.28 19.01
C SER A 515 6.13 13.35 18.31
N HIS A 516 6.05 14.06 17.18
CA HIS A 516 4.85 14.15 16.33
C HIS A 516 4.50 12.77 15.72
N TYR A 517 5.51 12.04 15.22
CA TYR A 517 5.31 10.69 14.68
C TYR A 517 4.78 9.73 15.76
N MET A 518 5.32 9.77 16.97
CA MET A 518 4.82 8.95 18.07
C MET A 518 3.42 9.36 18.53
N ALA A 519 3.09 10.66 18.49
CA ALA A 519 1.73 11.13 18.75
C ALA A 519 0.74 10.63 17.69
N TYR A 520 1.15 10.52 16.43
CA TYR A 520 0.38 9.89 15.37
C TYR A 520 0.23 8.37 15.62
N THR A 521 1.33 7.67 15.81
CA THR A 521 1.40 6.21 15.93
C THR A 521 0.61 5.67 17.12
N LYS A 522 0.69 6.32 18.27
CA LYS A 522 0.01 5.88 19.52
C LYS A 522 -1.51 5.93 19.46
N GLN A 523 -2.11 6.51 18.45
CA GLN A 523 -3.56 6.55 18.29
C GLN A 523 -4.13 5.27 17.67
N GLY A 524 -3.31 4.51 16.92
CA GLY A 524 -3.76 3.33 16.19
C GLY A 524 -4.93 3.67 15.26
N GLY A 525 -5.88 2.76 15.13
CA GLY A 525 -7.11 2.91 14.36
C GLY A 525 -8.28 3.51 15.14
N SER A 526 -8.05 4.22 16.26
CA SER A 526 -9.13 4.75 17.09
C SER A 526 -9.65 6.11 16.64
N ARG A 527 -9.10 6.67 15.56
CA ARG A 527 -9.48 7.97 14.99
C ARG A 527 -9.47 7.89 13.47
N THR A 528 -10.25 8.74 12.84
CA THR A 528 -10.22 8.92 11.39
C THR A 528 -8.87 9.49 10.93
N PHE A 529 -8.53 9.29 9.65
CA PHE A 529 -7.27 9.79 9.09
C PHE A 529 -7.04 11.29 9.37
N THR A 530 -8.05 12.12 9.13
CA THR A 530 -7.93 13.57 9.35
C THR A 530 -7.79 13.95 10.82
N GLU A 531 -8.40 13.18 11.74
CA GLU A 531 -8.23 13.38 13.19
C GLU A 531 -6.84 12.93 13.67
N LEU A 532 -6.33 11.82 13.14
CA LEU A 532 -4.96 11.36 13.43
C LEU A 532 -3.94 12.46 13.12
N LEU A 533 -4.06 13.08 11.93
CA LEU A 533 -3.18 14.17 11.51
C LEU A 533 -3.30 15.38 12.45
N LYS A 534 -4.51 15.83 12.69
CA LYS A 534 -4.78 16.98 13.57
C LYS A 534 -4.21 16.77 14.97
N ASN A 535 -4.43 15.59 15.55
CA ASN A 535 -3.95 15.27 16.90
C ASN A 535 -2.42 15.16 16.97
N ALA A 536 -1.77 14.82 15.85
CA ALA A 536 -0.32 14.81 15.71
C ALA A 536 0.27 16.17 15.28
N GLY A 537 -0.54 17.22 15.16
CA GLY A 537 -0.07 18.55 14.76
C GLY A 537 0.33 18.69 13.29
N LEU A 538 -0.23 17.84 12.42
CA LEU A 538 0.03 17.80 10.99
C LEU A 538 -1.12 18.44 10.21
N SER A 539 -0.79 19.01 9.04
CA SER A 539 -1.79 19.49 8.09
C SER A 539 -2.38 18.35 7.27
N THR A 540 -3.67 18.43 6.96
CA THR A 540 -4.29 17.47 6.05
C THR A 540 -3.85 17.70 4.61
N PRO A 541 -3.61 16.63 3.81
CA PRO A 541 -3.26 16.74 2.38
C PRO A 541 -4.33 17.46 1.54
N PHE A 542 -5.57 17.53 2.05
CA PHE A 542 -6.69 18.21 1.36
C PHE A 542 -6.65 19.74 1.48
N GLU A 543 -5.73 20.28 2.27
CA GLU A 543 -5.47 21.71 2.36
C GLU A 543 -4.34 22.11 1.39
N GLU A 544 -4.60 23.09 0.54
CA GLU A 544 -3.61 23.59 -0.44
C GLU A 544 -2.29 24.04 0.22
N SER A 545 -2.38 24.59 1.43
CA SER A 545 -1.24 25.03 2.24
C SER A 545 -0.27 23.88 2.57
N CYS A 546 -0.77 22.66 2.72
CA CYS A 546 0.03 21.46 3.00
C CYS A 546 0.98 21.15 1.83
N LEU A 547 0.43 20.96 0.62
CA LEU A 547 1.26 20.66 -0.56
C LEU A 547 2.20 21.80 -0.93
N ARG A 548 1.76 23.05 -0.76
CA ARG A 548 2.63 24.21 -0.96
C ARG A 548 3.83 24.17 -0.01
N GLY A 549 3.60 23.97 1.30
CA GLY A 549 4.66 23.91 2.30
C GLY A 549 5.65 22.76 2.07
N VAL A 550 5.14 21.58 1.72
CA VAL A 550 5.95 20.43 1.35
C VAL A 550 6.80 20.73 0.10
N SER A 551 6.19 21.27 -0.95
CA SER A 551 6.88 21.61 -2.19
C SER A 551 7.98 22.65 -1.99
N GLU A 552 7.72 23.70 -1.21
CA GLU A 552 8.70 24.75 -0.88
C GLU A 552 9.89 24.17 -0.09
N ALA A 553 9.63 23.34 0.92
CA ALA A 553 10.68 22.70 1.72
C ALA A 553 11.53 21.73 0.87
N ALA A 554 10.88 20.92 0.04
CA ALA A 554 11.57 19.97 -0.83
C ALA A 554 12.41 20.68 -1.89
N LYS A 555 11.88 21.75 -2.52
CA LYS A 555 12.62 22.55 -3.48
C LYS A 555 13.87 23.18 -2.85
N ALA A 556 13.74 23.80 -1.68
CA ALA A 556 14.87 24.42 -0.99
C ALA A 556 15.98 23.39 -0.66
N TRP A 557 15.60 22.18 -0.27
CA TRP A 557 16.55 21.10 0.00
C TRP A 557 17.23 20.62 -1.28
N LEU A 558 16.47 20.36 -2.36
CA LEU A 558 17.01 19.91 -3.64
C LEU A 558 17.98 20.95 -4.24
N ASP A 559 17.61 22.24 -4.23
CA ASP A 559 18.45 23.35 -4.73
C ASP A 559 19.77 23.46 -3.95
N SER A 560 19.79 23.08 -2.67
CA SER A 560 20.98 23.13 -1.81
C SER A 560 21.80 21.84 -1.79
N TYR A 561 21.28 20.73 -2.35
CA TYR A 561 21.92 19.43 -2.24
C TYR A 561 23.11 19.32 -3.18
N ASP A 562 24.28 19.05 -2.59
CA ASP A 562 25.49 18.91 -3.36
C ASP A 562 25.58 17.56 -4.09
N LEU A 563 25.43 17.59 -5.41
CA LEU A 563 25.60 16.46 -6.32
C LEU A 563 27.01 16.37 -6.93
N THR A 564 27.96 17.22 -6.50
CA THR A 564 29.33 17.21 -7.02
C THR A 564 30.02 15.86 -6.78
N GLY A 565 30.55 15.28 -7.83
CA GLY A 565 31.22 13.95 -7.78
C GLY A 565 30.24 12.77 -7.77
N ILE A 566 28.93 13.01 -7.83
CA ILE A 566 27.93 11.98 -8.03
C ILE A 566 27.62 11.89 -9.54
N VAL A 567 28.13 10.85 -10.19
CA VAL A 567 28.02 10.67 -11.64
C VAL A 567 27.01 9.57 -11.96
#